data_0054c6cbfff9b2bc7047c8b292121056
#
_entry.id   0054c6cbfff9b2bc7047c8b292121056
#
_cell.length_a   1.000
_cell.length_b   1.000
_cell.length_c   1.000
_cell.angle_alpha   90.00
_cell.angle_beta   90.00
_cell.angle_gamma   90.00
#
_symmetry.space_group_name_H-M   'P 1'
#
loop_
_entity.id
_entity.type
_entity.pdbx_description
1 polymer ?
#
loop_
_entity_poly.entity_id
_entity_poly.type
_entity_poly.pdbx_seq_one_letter_code
_entity_poly.pdbx_strand_id
1 'polypeptide(L)'
;MDHILLLFLMLLVSYVQCYEAGLNLENGVKLKVYLSPKITLFPGYVSNKSYYDIEFPKGHIAVKSFNDEVVDEAGDPVSLLETYIHHWTVTRYYQRNGVKDLIIAGNSGLCNHGRSQFFGMGSETRKTSTYVPDPYGIEVGDPSKVPVGYEEKWMFNIHAIDTRGAVDAMGCNECRCNLYNVTQDKDVQPLKPYYVGGLYCCYDGTQCKVKNAFKSVKRNVYFKYTVKWVDWSDSIVPVKVFIFDVTDTWQHTGIHNCLFEYDVEKSTTGVATNTRRSSVSFPTAGDVIYGFAQQYSGGIGAALYGEDGRVLCASKAIYGKGKDIGDEAGYIVGMTTCYPKPGSAKIVKDETVTLESYYSSKKMHTGVLGLFYFLVAESS
;
A
#
# COMPACT_ATOMS: atom_id res chain seq x y z
N MET A 1 18.77 48.78 -4.67
CA MET A 1 17.60 47.88 -4.70
C MET A 1 17.83 46.70 -5.64
N ASP A 2 18.66 46.80 -6.65
CA ASP A 2 18.82 45.75 -7.69
C ASP A 2 19.67 44.55 -7.27
N HIS A 3 20.61 44.68 -6.36
CA HIS A 3 21.47 43.59 -5.93
C HIS A 3 20.74 42.57 -5.01
N ILE A 4 19.75 43.01 -4.22
CA ILE A 4 18.96 42.15 -3.33
C ILE A 4 17.98 41.32 -4.16
N LEU A 5 17.39 41.89 -5.20
CA LEU A 5 16.47 41.19 -6.11
C LEU A 5 17.19 40.09 -6.91
N LEU A 6 18.44 40.37 -7.34
CA LEU A 6 19.27 39.39 -8.05
C LEU A 6 19.66 38.19 -7.15
N LEU A 7 20.00 38.45 -5.88
CA LEU A 7 20.30 37.40 -4.93
C LEU A 7 19.06 36.50 -4.60
N PHE A 8 17.86 37.13 -4.51
CA PHE A 8 16.62 36.37 -4.30
C PHE A 8 16.25 35.54 -5.55
N LEU A 9 16.47 36.08 -6.76
CA LEU A 9 16.27 35.32 -8.00
C LEU A 9 17.26 34.13 -8.11
N MET A 10 18.52 34.33 -7.79
CA MET A 10 19.54 33.27 -7.82
C MET A 10 19.25 32.17 -6.76
N LEU A 11 18.77 32.55 -5.58
CA LEU A 11 18.35 31.60 -4.55
C LEU A 11 17.09 30.83 -4.95
N LEU A 12 16.12 31.48 -5.59
CA LEU A 12 14.93 30.82 -6.13
C LEU A 12 15.26 29.87 -7.28
N VAL A 13 16.14 30.26 -8.20
CA VAL A 13 16.59 29.40 -9.31
C VAL A 13 17.40 28.22 -8.79
N SER A 14 18.25 28.41 -7.76
CA SER A 14 18.97 27.32 -7.10
C SER A 14 18.02 26.37 -6.35
N TYR A 15 16.95 26.89 -5.74
CA TYR A 15 15.95 26.09 -5.04
C TYR A 15 15.08 25.27 -6.01
N VAL A 16 14.72 25.85 -7.17
CA VAL A 16 13.98 25.16 -8.24
C VAL A 16 14.86 24.11 -8.91
N GLN A 17 16.15 24.38 -9.14
CA GLN A 17 17.07 23.39 -9.72
C GLN A 17 17.41 22.23 -8.76
N CYS A 18 17.41 22.44 -7.43
CA CYS A 18 17.54 21.35 -6.46
C CYS A 18 16.30 20.44 -6.40
N TYR A 19 15.13 20.91 -6.83
CA TYR A 19 13.91 20.11 -6.85
C TYR A 19 13.84 19.16 -8.07
N GLU A 20 14.55 19.47 -9.15
CA GLU A 20 14.61 18.64 -10.36
C GLU A 20 15.79 17.65 -10.40
N ALA A 21 16.86 17.92 -9.66
CA ALA A 21 18.01 17.02 -9.59
C ALA A 21 17.81 16.00 -8.47
N GLY A 22 17.58 14.72 -8.83
CA GLY A 22 17.64 13.63 -7.89
C GLY A 22 18.96 13.68 -7.11
N LEU A 23 18.89 13.67 -5.76
CA LEU A 23 20.08 13.63 -4.92
C LEU A 23 20.83 12.31 -5.12
N ASN A 24 22.11 12.37 -5.49
CA ASN A 24 23.00 11.22 -5.41
C ASN A 24 23.44 11.07 -3.95
N LEU A 25 23.02 9.97 -3.32
CA LEU A 25 23.47 9.57 -1.99
C LEU A 25 24.77 8.76 -2.10
N GLU A 26 25.39 8.44 -0.96
CA GLU A 26 26.53 7.53 -0.93
C GLU A 26 26.19 6.19 -1.60
N ASN A 27 27.18 5.54 -2.22
CA ASN A 27 27.06 4.27 -2.95
C ASN A 27 26.20 4.31 -4.24
N GLY A 28 26.06 5.46 -4.91
CA GLY A 28 25.34 5.56 -6.19
C GLY A 28 23.82 5.49 -6.06
N VAL A 29 23.27 5.51 -4.85
CA VAL A 29 21.83 5.58 -4.62
C VAL A 29 21.31 6.95 -5.01
N LYS A 30 20.31 6.97 -5.90
CA LYS A 30 19.56 8.15 -6.31
C LYS A 30 18.26 8.25 -5.52
N LEU A 31 17.81 9.48 -5.27
CA LEU A 31 16.55 9.76 -4.59
C LEU A 31 15.81 10.87 -5.33
N LYS A 32 14.51 10.71 -5.53
CA LYS A 32 13.65 11.79 -5.99
C LYS A 32 12.31 11.76 -5.24
N VAL A 33 11.81 12.97 -4.95
CA VAL A 33 10.51 13.20 -4.34
C VAL A 33 9.56 13.69 -5.41
N TYR A 34 8.35 13.17 -5.40
CA TYR A 34 7.28 13.49 -6.34
C TYR A 34 5.99 13.82 -5.58
N LEU A 35 5.06 14.46 -6.27
CA LEU A 35 3.70 14.69 -5.77
C LEU A 35 2.68 14.03 -6.70
N SER A 36 1.65 13.44 -6.13
CA SER A 36 0.49 12.99 -6.89
C SER A 36 -0.30 14.17 -7.46
N PRO A 37 -1.22 13.95 -8.40
CA PRO A 37 -2.27 14.90 -8.68
C PRO A 37 -3.05 15.26 -7.41
N LYS A 38 -3.64 16.45 -7.42
CA LYS A 38 -4.43 16.99 -6.32
C LYS A 38 -5.63 16.11 -5.97
N ILE A 39 -5.80 15.83 -4.69
CA ILE A 39 -6.95 15.13 -4.12
C ILE A 39 -7.78 16.17 -3.35
N THR A 40 -9.01 16.44 -3.79
CA THR A 40 -9.90 17.39 -3.11
C THR A 40 -10.84 16.61 -2.18
N LEU A 41 -10.80 16.96 -0.90
CA LEU A 41 -11.58 16.33 0.17
C LEU A 41 -12.50 17.35 0.85
N PHE A 42 -13.59 16.86 1.43
CA PHE A 42 -14.48 17.60 2.33
C PHE A 42 -15.01 16.64 3.41
N PRO A 43 -15.55 17.14 4.55
CA PRO A 43 -15.90 16.30 5.68
C PRO A 43 -16.72 15.07 5.33
N GLY A 44 -16.24 13.91 5.74
CA GLY A 44 -16.84 12.60 5.48
C GLY A 44 -16.59 12.02 4.09
N TYR A 45 -16.07 12.80 3.14
CA TYR A 45 -15.93 12.39 1.75
C TYR A 45 -14.89 11.30 1.54
N VAL A 46 -15.23 10.36 0.66
CA VAL A 46 -14.32 9.31 0.18
C VAL A 46 -13.82 9.68 -1.21
N SER A 47 -12.51 9.72 -1.37
CA SER A 47 -11.85 9.76 -2.66
C SER A 47 -11.13 8.43 -2.89
N ASN A 48 -11.59 7.65 -3.86
CA ASN A 48 -10.95 6.41 -4.29
C ASN A 48 -10.71 6.46 -5.79
N LYS A 49 -9.53 6.94 -6.20
CA LYS A 49 -9.24 7.27 -7.60
C LYS A 49 -7.95 6.65 -8.08
N SER A 50 -7.96 6.29 -9.36
CA SER A 50 -6.75 5.90 -10.09
C SER A 50 -6.19 7.09 -10.86
N TYR A 51 -4.90 7.33 -10.72
CA TYR A 51 -4.12 8.35 -11.40
C TYR A 51 -3.10 7.66 -12.30
N TYR A 52 -3.27 7.81 -13.60
CA TYR A 52 -2.39 7.20 -14.60
C TYR A 52 -1.22 8.11 -14.94
N ASP A 53 -0.16 7.51 -15.47
CA ASP A 53 1.02 8.20 -15.96
C ASP A 53 1.68 9.09 -14.88
N ILE A 54 1.77 8.57 -13.67
CA ILE A 54 2.47 9.24 -12.58
C ILE A 54 3.96 9.26 -12.86
N GLU A 55 4.64 10.29 -12.35
CA GLU A 55 6.09 10.37 -12.45
C GLU A 55 6.76 9.22 -11.71
N PHE A 56 7.76 8.62 -12.34
CA PHE A 56 8.58 7.54 -11.77
C PHE A 56 10.00 7.63 -12.34
N PRO A 57 11.04 7.15 -11.63
CA PRO A 57 12.39 7.09 -12.20
C PRO A 57 12.41 6.28 -13.50
N LYS A 58 13.12 6.80 -14.50
CA LYS A 58 13.22 6.20 -15.83
C LYS A 58 14.54 5.45 -16.01
N GLY A 59 14.56 4.51 -16.96
CA GLY A 59 15.70 3.70 -17.31
C GLY A 59 15.65 2.30 -16.66
N HIS A 60 16.64 1.47 -16.96
CA HIS A 60 16.81 0.17 -16.34
C HIS A 60 17.41 0.36 -14.95
N ILE A 61 16.63 0.17 -13.90
CA ILE A 61 16.96 0.50 -12.52
C ILE A 61 16.55 -0.60 -11.55
N ALA A 62 17.16 -0.57 -10.36
CA ALA A 62 16.74 -1.34 -9.21
C ALA A 62 16.15 -0.41 -8.15
N VAL A 63 14.86 -0.55 -7.88
CA VAL A 63 14.21 0.22 -6.81
C VAL A 63 14.63 -0.35 -5.48
N LYS A 64 15.11 0.54 -4.59
CA LYS A 64 15.62 0.24 -3.25
C LYS A 64 14.66 0.65 -2.15
N SER A 65 13.73 1.58 -2.42
CA SER A 65 12.73 2.03 -1.45
C SER A 65 11.66 2.83 -2.16
N PHE A 66 10.43 2.71 -1.68
CA PHE A 66 9.29 3.53 -2.07
C PHE A 66 8.51 3.91 -0.81
N ASN A 67 8.57 5.17 -0.42
CA ASN A 67 7.84 5.70 0.74
C ASN A 67 6.89 6.80 0.30
N ASP A 68 5.79 6.95 1.02
CA ASP A 68 4.85 8.05 0.80
C ASP A 68 4.36 8.66 2.11
N GLU A 69 3.76 9.83 1.98
CA GLU A 69 2.94 10.45 3.02
C GLU A 69 1.92 11.42 2.40
N VAL A 70 0.81 11.62 3.11
CA VAL A 70 -0.15 12.65 2.75
C VAL A 70 0.30 13.98 3.27
N VAL A 71 0.32 14.97 2.37
CA VAL A 71 0.66 16.35 2.69
C VAL A 71 -0.43 17.32 2.20
N ASP A 72 -0.49 18.48 2.82
CA ASP A 72 -1.36 19.58 2.37
C ASP A 72 -0.71 20.42 1.25
N GLU A 73 -1.33 21.53 0.88
CA GLU A 73 -0.85 22.46 -0.15
C GLU A 73 0.47 23.17 0.23
N ALA A 74 0.81 23.24 1.50
CA ALA A 74 2.09 23.79 1.98
C ALA A 74 3.21 22.73 2.00
N GLY A 75 2.85 21.45 1.80
CA GLY A 75 3.77 20.32 1.90
C GLY A 75 3.89 19.76 3.31
N ASP A 76 3.06 20.24 4.24
CA ASP A 76 3.05 19.78 5.61
C ASP A 76 2.27 18.45 5.74
N PRO A 77 2.76 17.50 6.56
CA PRO A 77 2.08 16.22 6.76
C PRO A 77 0.67 16.38 7.33
N VAL A 78 -0.28 15.57 6.84
CA VAL A 78 -1.67 15.55 7.30
C VAL A 78 -1.89 14.38 8.24
N SER A 79 -2.52 14.64 9.42
CA SER A 79 -2.80 13.61 10.42
C SER A 79 -3.84 12.60 9.96
N LEU A 80 -3.68 11.33 10.36
CA LEU A 80 -4.67 10.26 10.19
C LEU A 80 -5.99 10.55 10.93
N LEU A 81 -5.97 11.42 11.95
CA LEU A 81 -7.18 11.89 12.63
C LEU A 81 -8.06 12.77 11.74
N GLU A 82 -7.52 13.30 10.64
CA GLU A 82 -8.22 14.18 9.72
C GLU A 82 -8.41 13.58 8.34
N THR A 83 -7.41 12.84 7.84
CA THR A 83 -7.48 12.09 6.58
C THR A 83 -6.93 10.70 6.80
N TYR A 84 -7.82 9.73 6.80
CA TYR A 84 -7.44 8.33 6.88
C TYR A 84 -7.09 7.81 5.49
N ILE A 85 -5.92 7.20 5.36
CA ILE A 85 -5.55 6.48 4.15
C ILE A 85 -5.95 5.03 4.34
N HIS A 86 -7.03 4.66 3.66
CA HIS A 86 -7.53 3.30 3.67
C HIS A 86 -6.56 2.38 2.94
N HIS A 87 -6.18 2.75 1.72
CA HIS A 87 -5.06 2.15 1.00
C HIS A 87 -4.53 3.08 -0.10
N TRP A 88 -3.32 2.83 -0.50
CA TRP A 88 -2.76 3.27 -1.76
C TRP A 88 -2.03 2.11 -2.42
N THR A 89 -2.01 2.08 -3.74
CA THR A 89 -1.28 1.08 -4.53
C THR A 89 -0.59 1.73 -5.71
N VAL A 90 0.60 1.24 -6.04
CA VAL A 90 1.35 1.63 -7.24
C VAL A 90 1.49 0.44 -8.15
N THR A 91 0.98 0.56 -9.36
CA THR A 91 0.95 -0.53 -10.34
C THR A 91 1.68 -0.12 -11.60
N ARG A 92 2.49 -1.03 -12.12
CA ARG A 92 3.18 -0.88 -13.40
C ARG A 92 2.26 -1.34 -14.55
N TYR A 93 2.30 -0.63 -15.67
CA TYR A 93 1.61 -1.03 -16.88
C TYR A 93 2.38 -0.64 -18.13
N TYR A 94 2.10 -1.32 -19.24
CA TYR A 94 2.59 -0.94 -20.55
C TYR A 94 1.48 -0.29 -21.35
N GLN A 95 1.78 0.83 -22.01
CA GLN A 95 0.85 1.54 -22.86
C GLN A 95 1.44 1.73 -24.24
N ARG A 96 0.66 1.41 -25.28
CA ARG A 96 1.05 1.70 -26.66
C ARG A 96 0.90 3.18 -26.94
N ASN A 97 1.89 3.76 -27.65
CA ASN A 97 1.87 5.17 -28.01
C ASN A 97 0.64 5.51 -28.86
N GLY A 98 -0.08 6.57 -28.48
CA GLY A 98 -1.26 7.07 -29.21
C GLY A 98 -2.54 6.26 -29.04
N VAL A 99 -2.57 5.20 -28.20
CA VAL A 99 -3.72 4.33 -27.96
C VAL A 99 -4.05 4.27 -26.47
N LYS A 100 -5.35 4.18 -26.13
CA LYS A 100 -5.77 3.99 -24.73
C LYS A 100 -5.60 2.55 -24.22
N ASP A 101 -5.12 1.65 -25.07
CA ASP A 101 -4.88 0.26 -24.72
C ASP A 101 -3.71 0.15 -23.74
N LEU A 102 -3.91 -0.54 -22.61
CA LEU A 102 -2.90 -0.76 -21.59
C LEU A 102 -2.85 -2.22 -21.17
N ILE A 103 -1.65 -2.70 -20.84
CA ILE A 103 -1.38 -4.04 -20.32
C ILE A 103 -0.84 -3.89 -18.92
N ILE A 104 -1.54 -4.42 -17.93
CA ILE A 104 -1.04 -4.43 -16.55
C ILE A 104 0.18 -5.36 -16.48
N ALA A 105 1.31 -4.80 -16.03
CA ALA A 105 2.51 -5.55 -15.73
C ALA A 105 2.54 -5.85 -14.22
N GLY A 106 1.82 -6.89 -13.82
CA GLY A 106 1.61 -7.26 -12.42
C GLY A 106 2.86 -7.76 -11.70
N ASN A 107 2.76 -7.84 -10.38
CA ASN A 107 3.73 -8.55 -9.53
C ASN A 107 3.65 -10.08 -9.77
N SER A 108 4.43 -10.85 -8.98
CA SER A 108 4.46 -12.33 -9.06
C SER A 108 3.44 -13.02 -8.14
N GLY A 109 2.52 -12.26 -7.53
CA GLY A 109 1.49 -12.78 -6.62
C GLY A 109 0.49 -13.70 -7.33
N LEU A 110 -0.19 -14.52 -6.54
CA LEU A 110 -1.04 -15.61 -7.03
C LEU A 110 -2.49 -15.19 -7.24
N CYS A 111 -2.92 -14.05 -6.68
CA CYS A 111 -4.28 -13.53 -6.81
C CYS A 111 -4.52 -12.96 -8.22
N ASN A 112 -5.31 -13.63 -9.04
CA ASN A 112 -5.52 -13.32 -10.46
C ASN A 112 -6.24 -12.00 -10.75
N HIS A 113 -6.88 -11.35 -9.76
CA HIS A 113 -7.64 -10.12 -9.97
C HIS A 113 -7.32 -9.10 -8.87
N GLY A 114 -6.93 -7.89 -9.28
CA GLY A 114 -6.90 -6.71 -8.40
C GLY A 114 -5.68 -6.54 -7.49
N ARG A 115 -4.68 -7.42 -7.53
CA ARG A 115 -3.44 -7.35 -6.73
C ARG A 115 -2.18 -7.29 -7.58
N SER A 116 -2.20 -6.40 -8.57
CA SER A 116 -1.07 -6.24 -9.50
C SER A 116 -0.02 -5.23 -9.02
N GLN A 117 -0.20 -4.62 -7.84
CA GLN A 117 0.68 -3.56 -7.37
C GLN A 117 2.09 -4.05 -7.06
N PHE A 118 3.06 -3.18 -7.31
CA PHE A 118 4.45 -3.33 -6.90
C PHE A 118 4.72 -2.76 -5.51
N PHE A 119 3.99 -1.70 -5.15
CA PHE A 119 4.02 -1.07 -3.83
C PHE A 119 2.59 -0.81 -3.39
N GLY A 120 2.35 -0.83 -2.09
CA GLY A 120 1.05 -0.50 -1.53
C GLY A 120 1.01 -0.69 -0.03
N MET A 121 0.35 0.23 0.63
CA MET A 121 0.07 0.26 2.07
C MET A 121 -1.21 1.05 2.31
N GLY A 122 -1.46 1.38 3.57
CA GLY A 122 -2.52 2.26 4.02
C GLY A 122 -2.00 3.22 5.09
N SER A 123 -2.71 3.30 6.19
CA SER A 123 -2.36 4.20 7.31
C SER A 123 -0.98 3.92 7.93
N GLU A 124 -0.48 2.68 7.79
CA GLU A 124 0.79 2.20 8.35
C GLU A 124 2.05 2.72 7.62
N THR A 125 1.90 3.46 6.54
CA THR A 125 3.00 3.89 5.67
C THR A 125 4.16 4.55 6.41
N ARG A 126 3.89 5.48 7.33
CA ARG A 126 4.92 6.35 7.93
C ARG A 126 5.98 5.61 8.75
N LYS A 127 5.61 4.50 9.41
CA LYS A 127 6.54 3.73 10.26
C LYS A 127 6.83 2.33 9.73
N THR A 128 6.48 2.05 8.46
CA THR A 128 6.86 0.80 7.80
C THR A 128 8.08 1.04 6.94
N SER A 129 9.17 0.34 7.21
CA SER A 129 10.38 0.41 6.38
C SER A 129 10.14 -0.27 5.04
N THR A 130 10.54 0.37 3.94
CA THR A 130 10.43 -0.18 2.57
C THR A 130 11.79 -0.45 1.93
N TYR A 131 12.85 -0.41 2.72
CA TYR A 131 14.20 -0.57 2.20
C TYR A 131 14.48 -2.00 1.74
N VAL A 132 14.98 -2.13 0.50
CA VAL A 132 15.46 -3.40 -0.08
C VAL A 132 16.96 -3.49 0.14
N PRO A 133 17.47 -4.46 0.95
CA PRO A 133 18.88 -4.54 1.31
C PRO A 133 19.77 -4.92 0.11
N ASP A 134 21.04 -4.56 0.16
CA ASP A 134 22.02 -4.99 -0.83
C ASP A 134 22.31 -6.50 -0.70
N PRO A 135 22.60 -7.20 -1.81
CA PRO A 135 22.71 -6.72 -3.19
C PRO A 135 21.36 -6.70 -3.95
N TYR A 136 20.23 -6.82 -3.28
CA TYR A 136 18.90 -7.01 -3.88
C TYR A 136 18.28 -5.72 -4.38
N GLY A 137 17.38 -5.83 -5.40
CA GLY A 137 16.60 -4.71 -5.91
C GLY A 137 15.37 -5.15 -6.70
N ILE A 138 14.31 -4.33 -6.67
CA ILE A 138 13.12 -4.54 -7.51
C ILE A 138 13.44 -4.00 -8.90
N GLU A 139 13.53 -4.87 -9.89
CA GLU A 139 13.90 -4.53 -11.25
C GLU A 139 12.76 -3.82 -11.98
N VAL A 140 13.09 -2.69 -12.59
CA VAL A 140 12.16 -1.81 -13.31
C VAL A 140 12.84 -1.29 -14.58
N GLY A 141 12.06 -1.10 -15.64
CA GLY A 141 12.52 -0.46 -16.87
C GLY A 141 13.48 -1.30 -17.70
N ASP A 142 13.47 -2.64 -17.55
CA ASP A 142 14.21 -3.55 -18.41
C ASP A 142 13.64 -3.49 -19.85
N PRO A 143 14.40 -2.96 -20.82
CA PRO A 143 13.90 -2.78 -22.18
C PRO A 143 13.56 -4.11 -22.89
N SER A 144 14.13 -5.24 -22.42
CA SER A 144 13.87 -6.56 -22.99
C SER A 144 12.48 -7.10 -22.59
N LYS A 145 11.89 -6.58 -21.51
CA LYS A 145 10.58 -6.98 -20.98
C LYS A 145 9.43 -6.10 -21.47
N VAL A 146 9.75 -4.93 -22.06
CA VAL A 146 8.74 -4.01 -22.59
C VAL A 146 8.27 -4.52 -23.96
N PRO A 147 6.96 -4.77 -24.19
CA PRO A 147 6.47 -5.20 -25.50
C PRO A 147 6.79 -4.17 -26.59
N VAL A 148 7.07 -4.64 -27.81
CA VAL A 148 7.40 -3.78 -28.95
C VAL A 148 6.28 -2.77 -29.22
N GLY A 149 6.63 -1.48 -29.28
CA GLY A 149 5.68 -0.38 -29.51
C GLY A 149 4.94 0.08 -28.26
N TYR A 150 5.34 -0.39 -27.07
CA TYR A 150 4.80 0.03 -25.79
C TYR A 150 5.85 0.81 -24.98
N GLU A 151 5.36 1.60 -24.04
CA GLU A 151 6.16 2.27 -23.00
C GLU A 151 5.74 1.76 -21.62
N GLU A 152 6.72 1.62 -20.72
CA GLU A 152 6.45 1.33 -19.31
C GLU A 152 5.98 2.59 -18.60
N LYS A 153 4.87 2.49 -17.90
CA LYS A 153 4.25 3.57 -17.14
C LYS A 153 3.77 3.08 -15.79
N TRP A 154 3.44 4.04 -14.92
CA TRP A 154 3.02 3.78 -13.56
C TRP A 154 1.72 4.48 -13.23
N MET A 155 0.91 3.87 -12.38
CA MET A 155 -0.33 4.46 -11.88
C MET A 155 -0.44 4.28 -10.37
N PHE A 156 -1.07 5.27 -9.72
CA PHE A 156 -1.59 5.18 -8.35
C PHE A 156 -3.05 4.79 -8.37
N ASN A 157 -3.48 3.98 -7.38
CA ASN A 157 -4.81 4.05 -6.83
C ASN A 157 -4.70 4.54 -5.39
N ILE A 158 -5.46 5.56 -5.02
CA ILE A 158 -5.43 6.19 -3.70
C ILE A 158 -6.85 6.24 -3.16
N HIS A 159 -7.06 5.59 -1.99
CA HIS A 159 -8.31 5.59 -1.25
C HIS A 159 -8.12 6.37 0.06
N ALA A 160 -8.63 7.59 0.08
CA ALA A 160 -8.57 8.52 1.20
C ALA A 160 -9.97 8.87 1.71
N ILE A 161 -10.13 8.91 3.04
CA ILE A 161 -11.38 9.26 3.72
C ILE A 161 -11.14 10.50 4.58
N ASP A 162 -11.89 11.57 4.34
CA ASP A 162 -11.87 12.75 5.20
C ASP A 162 -12.70 12.49 6.46
N THR A 163 -12.04 12.33 7.60
CA THR A 163 -12.70 11.98 8.87
C THR A 163 -12.98 13.21 9.74
N ARG A 164 -12.71 14.44 9.24
CA ARG A 164 -13.00 15.66 9.98
C ARG A 164 -14.50 15.78 10.28
N GLY A 165 -14.83 15.95 11.53
CA GLY A 165 -16.21 16.07 11.99
C GLY A 165 -17.04 14.80 11.90
N ALA A 166 -16.47 13.64 11.56
CA ALA A 166 -17.18 12.38 11.51
C ALA A 166 -17.87 12.06 12.85
N VAL A 167 -19.06 11.44 12.79
CA VAL A 167 -19.79 10.96 13.96
C VAL A 167 -19.02 9.84 14.65
N ASP A 168 -18.49 8.92 13.85
CA ASP A 168 -17.64 7.80 14.27
C ASP A 168 -16.50 7.64 13.25
N ALA A 169 -15.34 8.26 13.51
CA ALA A 169 -14.21 8.22 12.60
C ALA A 169 -13.68 6.80 12.38
N MET A 170 -13.65 5.98 13.43
CA MET A 170 -13.17 4.60 13.32
C MET A 170 -14.16 3.72 12.52
N GLY A 171 -15.45 3.93 12.69
CA GLY A 171 -16.46 3.27 11.86
C GLY A 171 -16.41 3.74 10.40
N CYS A 172 -16.09 5.01 10.15
CA CYS A 172 -15.83 5.50 8.79
C CYS A 172 -14.62 4.79 8.16
N ASN A 173 -13.55 4.60 8.92
CA ASN A 173 -12.33 3.91 8.46
C ASN A 173 -12.56 2.41 8.20
N GLU A 174 -13.48 1.79 8.94
CA GLU A 174 -13.93 0.40 8.72
C GLU A 174 -15.03 0.31 7.65
N CYS A 175 -15.32 1.41 6.95
CA CYS A 175 -16.31 1.48 5.88
C CYS A 175 -17.69 0.91 6.26
N ARG A 176 -18.17 1.15 7.49
CA ARG A 176 -19.46 0.62 7.95
C ARG A 176 -20.61 1.21 7.15
N CYS A 177 -21.37 0.37 6.48
CA CYS A 177 -22.43 0.78 5.55
C CYS A 177 -23.49 1.69 6.19
N ASN A 178 -23.82 1.46 7.47
CA ASN A 178 -24.79 2.31 8.20
C ASN A 178 -24.31 3.75 8.43
N LEU A 179 -23.00 4.00 8.35
CA LEU A 179 -22.42 5.35 8.45
C LEU A 179 -22.36 6.04 7.09
N TYR A 180 -22.28 5.30 6.01
CA TYR A 180 -22.26 5.82 4.65
C TYR A 180 -23.66 5.93 4.02
N ASN A 181 -24.65 5.31 4.63
CA ASN A 181 -26.02 5.26 4.13
C ASN A 181 -26.12 4.70 2.70
N VAL A 182 -25.33 3.66 2.42
CA VAL A 182 -25.22 3.03 1.10
C VAL A 182 -26.00 1.72 1.11
N THR A 183 -26.82 1.50 0.06
CA THR A 183 -27.60 0.28 -0.16
C THR A 183 -27.20 -0.47 -1.43
N GLN A 184 -26.33 0.14 -2.24
CA GLN A 184 -25.81 -0.37 -3.49
C GLN A 184 -24.31 -0.15 -3.58
N ASP A 185 -23.63 -1.00 -4.31
CA ASP A 185 -22.19 -0.83 -4.60
C ASP A 185 -21.95 0.21 -5.73
N LYS A 186 -20.68 0.42 -6.10
CA LYS A 186 -20.28 1.35 -7.17
C LYS A 186 -20.84 1.00 -8.55
N ASP A 187 -21.23 -0.26 -8.77
CA ASP A 187 -21.79 -0.78 -10.02
C ASP A 187 -23.32 -0.84 -9.97
N VAL A 188 -23.93 -0.14 -8.98
CA VAL A 188 -25.39 -0.03 -8.77
C VAL A 188 -26.05 -1.39 -8.45
N GLN A 189 -25.27 -2.37 -7.95
CA GLN A 189 -25.81 -3.64 -7.50
C GLN A 189 -26.22 -3.56 -6.04
N PRO A 190 -27.42 -4.09 -5.65
CA PRO A 190 -27.83 -4.12 -4.25
C PRO A 190 -26.82 -4.84 -3.37
N LEU A 191 -26.45 -4.24 -2.23
CA LEU A 191 -25.61 -4.89 -1.25
C LEU A 191 -26.33 -6.11 -0.66
N LYS A 192 -25.55 -7.16 -0.41
CA LYS A 192 -26.09 -8.36 0.27
C LYS A 192 -26.58 -7.97 1.67
N PRO A 193 -27.70 -8.52 2.15
CA PRO A 193 -28.29 -8.12 3.44
C PRO A 193 -27.36 -8.25 4.65
N TYR A 194 -26.38 -9.14 4.58
CA TYR A 194 -25.38 -9.39 5.63
C TYR A 194 -24.07 -8.60 5.42
N TYR A 195 -23.96 -7.80 4.35
CA TYR A 195 -22.78 -6.95 4.12
C TYR A 195 -22.92 -5.67 4.94
N VAL A 196 -22.17 -5.61 6.05
CA VAL A 196 -22.30 -4.54 7.05
C VAL A 196 -21.18 -3.50 6.99
N GLY A 197 -20.10 -3.78 6.25
CA GLY A 197 -18.99 -2.85 6.04
C GLY A 197 -17.93 -3.41 5.11
N GLY A 198 -17.11 -2.52 4.57
CA GLY A 198 -16.05 -2.81 3.62
C GLY A 198 -16.15 -1.93 2.36
N LEU A 199 -15.33 -2.22 1.36
CA LEU A 199 -15.10 -1.38 0.17
C LEU A 199 -16.37 -1.07 -0.65
N TYR A 200 -17.39 -1.93 -0.59
CA TYR A 200 -18.67 -1.66 -1.27
C TYR A 200 -19.48 -0.55 -0.61
N CYS A 201 -19.13 -0.08 0.58
CA CYS A 201 -19.83 1.03 1.24
C CYS A 201 -19.04 2.33 1.22
N CYS A 202 -17.72 2.31 1.03
CA CYS A 202 -16.86 3.50 1.01
C CYS A 202 -16.14 3.68 -0.34
N TYR A 203 -16.84 3.55 -1.45
CA TYR A 203 -16.29 3.80 -2.78
C TYR A 203 -16.23 5.30 -3.12
N ASP A 204 -15.57 5.65 -4.23
CA ASP A 204 -15.38 7.05 -4.65
C ASP A 204 -16.71 7.80 -4.72
N GLY A 205 -16.75 8.97 -4.09
CA GLY A 205 -17.95 9.83 -4.06
C GLY A 205 -18.90 9.55 -2.91
N THR A 206 -18.74 8.48 -2.13
CA THR A 206 -19.57 8.26 -0.93
C THR A 206 -19.14 9.20 0.19
N GLN A 207 -20.01 9.37 1.19
CA GLN A 207 -19.76 10.28 2.31
C GLN A 207 -20.15 9.65 3.64
N CYS A 208 -19.19 9.56 4.55
CA CYS A 208 -19.46 9.15 5.93
C CYS A 208 -20.23 10.23 6.69
N LYS A 209 -21.09 9.82 7.63
CA LYS A 209 -21.89 10.72 8.46
C LYS A 209 -21.00 11.66 9.27
N VAL A 210 -21.28 12.96 9.16
CA VAL A 210 -20.66 14.02 9.95
C VAL A 210 -21.65 14.61 10.95
N LYS A 211 -21.14 15.21 12.04
CA LYS A 211 -21.94 15.87 13.09
C LYS A 211 -22.68 17.05 12.49
N ASN A 212 -23.97 17.22 12.81
CA ASN A 212 -24.87 18.22 12.19
C ASN A 212 -24.37 19.67 12.25
N ALA A 213 -23.62 20.04 13.28
CA ALA A 213 -23.09 21.41 13.44
C ALA A 213 -21.68 21.58 12.88
N PHE A 214 -21.06 20.52 12.34
CA PHE A 214 -19.69 20.60 11.86
C PHE A 214 -19.63 21.31 10.50
N LYS A 215 -19.00 22.48 10.50
CA LYS A 215 -18.71 23.26 9.29
C LYS A 215 -17.22 23.24 9.03
N SER A 216 -16.81 22.71 7.88
CA SER A 216 -15.44 22.79 7.40
C SER A 216 -15.43 23.02 5.90
N VAL A 217 -14.36 23.65 5.44
CA VAL A 217 -14.13 23.89 4.02
C VAL A 217 -13.53 22.68 3.33
N LYS A 218 -13.69 22.62 2.02
CA LYS A 218 -12.90 21.72 1.17
C LYS A 218 -11.42 21.97 1.42
N ARG A 219 -10.63 20.91 1.35
CA ARG A 219 -9.17 21.01 1.33
C ARG A 219 -8.59 20.17 0.21
N ASN A 220 -7.39 20.54 -0.22
CA ASN A 220 -6.61 19.75 -1.14
C ASN A 220 -5.48 19.06 -0.36
N VAL A 221 -5.26 17.82 -0.69
CA VAL A 221 -4.12 17.04 -0.19
C VAL A 221 -3.42 16.37 -1.36
N TYR A 222 -2.18 15.96 -1.13
CA TYR A 222 -1.33 15.30 -2.12
C TYR A 222 -0.66 14.08 -1.48
N PHE A 223 -0.38 13.07 -2.30
CA PHE A 223 0.58 12.04 -1.95
C PHE A 223 1.98 12.53 -2.35
N LYS A 224 2.82 12.76 -1.35
CA LYS A 224 4.24 13.01 -1.52
C LYS A 224 4.95 11.67 -1.43
N TYR A 225 5.48 11.18 -2.54
CA TYR A 225 6.18 9.90 -2.58
C TYR A 225 7.64 10.06 -2.95
N THR A 226 8.46 9.25 -2.28
CA THR A 226 9.92 9.26 -2.41
C THR A 226 10.38 7.91 -2.91
N VAL A 227 11.05 7.91 -4.06
CA VAL A 227 11.66 6.71 -4.62
C VAL A 227 13.17 6.78 -4.46
N LYS A 228 13.77 5.69 -3.97
CA LYS A 228 15.22 5.48 -3.98
C LYS A 228 15.55 4.35 -4.94
N TRP A 229 16.59 4.52 -5.74
CA TRP A 229 17.00 3.52 -6.72
C TRP A 229 18.49 3.60 -7.01
N VAL A 230 19.02 2.58 -7.65
CA VAL A 230 20.31 2.57 -8.30
C VAL A 230 20.15 2.22 -9.78
N ASP A 231 21.09 2.62 -10.63
CA ASP A 231 21.12 2.13 -12.00
C ASP A 231 21.34 0.61 -11.98
N TRP A 232 20.69 -0.08 -12.92
CA TRP A 232 20.84 -1.54 -13.01
C TRP A 232 22.28 -1.93 -13.33
N SER A 233 22.76 -2.99 -12.71
CA SER A 233 24.06 -3.60 -12.99
C SER A 233 24.02 -5.10 -12.69
N ASP A 234 24.94 -5.85 -13.26
CA ASP A 234 25.04 -7.32 -13.08
C ASP A 234 25.34 -7.75 -11.62
N SER A 235 25.73 -6.81 -10.77
CA SER A 235 25.95 -7.08 -9.34
C SER A 235 24.66 -7.05 -8.52
N ILE A 236 23.54 -6.61 -9.10
CA ILE A 236 22.25 -6.54 -8.43
C ILE A 236 21.53 -7.88 -8.59
N VAL A 237 21.04 -8.41 -7.50
CA VAL A 237 20.19 -9.60 -7.50
C VAL A 237 18.73 -9.16 -7.59
N PRO A 238 18.02 -9.49 -8.70
CA PRO A 238 16.60 -9.13 -8.83
C PRO A 238 15.75 -9.87 -7.82
N VAL A 239 14.75 -9.17 -7.28
CA VAL A 239 13.74 -9.77 -6.43
C VAL A 239 12.37 -9.70 -7.08
N LYS A 240 11.56 -10.74 -6.86
CA LYS A 240 10.15 -10.76 -7.24
C LYS A 240 9.28 -10.31 -6.09
N VAL A 241 8.24 -9.55 -6.41
CA VAL A 241 7.24 -9.07 -5.46
C VAL A 241 6.11 -10.09 -5.38
N PHE A 242 5.85 -10.62 -4.19
CA PHE A 242 4.70 -11.46 -3.89
C PHE A 242 3.78 -10.76 -2.89
N ILE A 243 2.48 -10.91 -3.09
CA ILE A 243 1.45 -10.47 -2.16
C ILE A 243 0.49 -11.62 -1.95
N PHE A 244 0.45 -12.13 -0.72
CA PHE A 244 -0.48 -13.18 -0.32
C PHE A 244 -1.68 -12.56 0.38
N ASP A 245 -2.86 -13.11 0.11
CA ASP A 245 -4.12 -12.73 0.71
C ASP A 245 -4.64 -13.89 1.57
N VAL A 246 -4.87 -13.62 2.85
CA VAL A 246 -5.39 -14.64 3.78
C VAL A 246 -6.80 -15.13 3.43
N THR A 247 -7.48 -14.45 2.49
CA THR A 247 -8.78 -14.85 1.97
C THR A 247 -8.72 -15.80 0.77
N ASP A 248 -7.50 -16.10 0.27
CA ASP A 248 -7.34 -17.00 -0.87
C ASP A 248 -7.88 -18.39 -0.57
N THR A 249 -8.78 -18.86 -1.42
CA THR A 249 -9.46 -20.15 -1.30
C THR A 249 -8.87 -21.25 -2.18
N TRP A 250 -7.64 -21.10 -2.64
CA TRP A 250 -6.95 -22.00 -3.56
C TRP A 250 -7.07 -23.48 -3.17
N GLN A 251 -6.90 -23.83 -1.91
CA GLN A 251 -6.97 -25.23 -1.43
C GLN A 251 -8.30 -25.92 -1.72
N HIS A 252 -9.38 -25.16 -1.87
CA HIS A 252 -10.71 -25.72 -2.10
C HIS A 252 -11.08 -25.80 -3.58
N THR A 253 -10.49 -24.97 -4.39
CA THR A 253 -10.91 -24.79 -5.79
C THR A 253 -9.83 -25.16 -6.80
N GLY A 254 -8.56 -25.26 -6.41
CA GLY A 254 -7.40 -25.35 -7.33
C GLY A 254 -7.16 -24.05 -8.12
N ILE A 255 -7.94 -23.00 -7.87
CA ILE A 255 -7.85 -21.69 -8.50
C ILE A 255 -7.72 -20.65 -7.39
N HIS A 256 -6.76 -19.73 -7.52
CA HIS A 256 -6.60 -18.62 -6.58
C HIS A 256 -7.80 -17.67 -6.68
N ASN A 257 -8.52 -17.53 -5.58
CA ASN A 257 -9.67 -16.64 -5.47
C ASN A 257 -9.56 -15.81 -4.19
N CYS A 258 -9.07 -14.59 -4.34
CA CYS A 258 -8.77 -13.65 -3.26
C CYS A 258 -9.94 -12.67 -3.12
N LEU A 259 -10.59 -12.67 -1.96
CA LEU A 259 -11.75 -11.81 -1.67
C LEU A 259 -11.34 -10.41 -1.18
N PHE A 260 -10.06 -10.25 -0.80
CA PHE A 260 -9.42 -9.02 -0.30
C PHE A 260 -9.84 -8.60 1.10
N GLU A 261 -11.11 -8.68 1.43
CA GLU A 261 -11.64 -8.26 2.72
C GLU A 261 -12.49 -9.36 3.37
N TYR A 262 -12.56 -9.31 4.69
CA TYR A 262 -13.39 -10.20 5.50
C TYR A 262 -13.80 -9.49 6.79
N ASP A 263 -14.78 -10.07 7.49
CA ASP A 263 -15.21 -9.55 8.79
C ASP A 263 -14.60 -10.36 9.94
N VAL A 264 -14.29 -9.67 11.03
CA VAL A 264 -13.86 -10.26 12.30
C VAL A 264 -14.98 -10.08 13.31
N GLU A 265 -15.64 -11.17 13.64
CA GLU A 265 -16.71 -11.18 14.63
C GLU A 265 -16.18 -10.91 16.04
N LYS A 266 -17.01 -10.24 16.87
CA LYS A 266 -16.72 -10.13 18.28
C LYS A 266 -16.76 -11.52 18.93
N SER A 267 -15.71 -11.88 19.66
CA SER A 267 -15.64 -13.16 20.36
C SER A 267 -16.72 -13.28 21.45
N THR A 268 -17.41 -14.39 21.45
CA THR A 268 -18.38 -14.81 22.51
C THR A 268 -17.74 -15.73 23.52
N THR A 269 -16.55 -16.29 23.27
CA THR A 269 -15.85 -17.27 24.10
C THR A 269 -14.76 -16.67 24.98
N GLY A 270 -14.56 -15.34 24.93
CA GLY A 270 -13.49 -14.66 25.67
C GLY A 270 -12.10 -14.74 25.00
N VAL A 271 -11.95 -15.46 23.87
CA VAL A 271 -10.72 -15.47 23.09
C VAL A 271 -10.55 -14.09 22.44
N ALA A 272 -9.47 -13.39 22.78
CA ALA A 272 -9.27 -11.99 22.36
C ALA A 272 -8.70 -11.85 20.95
N THR A 273 -8.31 -12.93 20.28
CA THR A 273 -7.66 -12.94 18.96
C THR A 273 -8.43 -13.84 18.00
N ASN A 274 -8.76 -13.31 16.83
CA ASN A 274 -9.21 -14.05 15.67
C ASN A 274 -7.99 -14.36 14.81
N THR A 275 -7.84 -15.60 14.38
CA THR A 275 -6.79 -16.05 13.46
C THR A 275 -7.44 -16.54 12.18
N ARG A 276 -7.12 -15.91 11.05
CA ARG A 276 -7.46 -16.40 9.72
C ARG A 276 -6.22 -16.96 9.05
N ARG A 277 -6.38 -18.05 8.31
CA ARG A 277 -5.29 -18.79 7.67
C ARG A 277 -5.62 -19.11 6.23
N SER A 278 -4.64 -18.99 5.36
CA SER A 278 -4.66 -19.52 3.99
C SER A 278 -3.32 -20.19 3.69
N SER A 279 -3.35 -21.26 2.91
CA SER A 279 -2.14 -21.96 2.47
C SER A 279 -2.17 -22.12 0.98
N VAL A 280 -1.00 -21.90 0.34
CA VAL A 280 -0.85 -21.94 -1.12
C VAL A 280 0.42 -22.71 -1.48
N SER A 281 0.42 -23.37 -2.64
CA SER A 281 1.65 -23.94 -3.22
C SER A 281 2.49 -22.81 -3.81
N PHE A 282 3.76 -22.70 -3.39
CA PHE A 282 4.62 -21.62 -3.85
C PHE A 282 5.19 -21.93 -5.25
N PRO A 283 5.06 -21.01 -6.23
CA PRO A 283 5.32 -21.35 -7.64
C PRO A 283 6.80 -21.46 -8.01
N THR A 284 7.70 -20.98 -7.13
CA THR A 284 9.13 -20.88 -7.42
C THR A 284 9.98 -21.20 -6.19
N ALA A 285 11.28 -21.44 -6.38
CA ALA A 285 12.24 -21.57 -5.28
C ALA A 285 12.97 -20.24 -5.05
N GLY A 286 13.33 -19.92 -3.81
CA GLY A 286 14.11 -18.72 -3.51
C GLY A 286 14.25 -18.42 -2.04
N ASP A 287 14.93 -17.32 -1.76
CA ASP A 287 15.11 -16.78 -0.42
C ASP A 287 14.18 -15.58 -0.18
N VAL A 288 13.44 -15.60 0.92
CA VAL A 288 12.70 -14.41 1.36
C VAL A 288 13.70 -13.36 1.86
N ILE A 289 13.68 -12.18 1.25
CA ILE A 289 14.62 -11.09 1.52
C ILE A 289 14.03 -10.04 2.46
N TYR A 290 12.72 -9.83 2.34
CA TYR A 290 12.00 -8.77 3.02
C TYR A 290 10.51 -9.09 3.06
N GLY A 291 9.80 -8.64 4.10
CA GLY A 291 8.35 -8.71 4.12
C GLY A 291 7.71 -7.91 5.23
N PHE A 292 6.43 -7.60 5.05
CA PHE A 292 5.56 -6.97 6.03
C PHE A 292 4.10 -7.34 5.78
N ALA A 293 3.28 -7.24 6.82
CA ALA A 293 1.84 -7.38 6.69
C ALA A 293 1.17 -6.04 6.40
N GLN A 294 0.04 -6.07 5.71
CA GLN A 294 -0.88 -4.94 5.61
C GLN A 294 -2.19 -5.31 6.29
N GLN A 295 -2.61 -4.49 7.26
CA GLN A 295 -3.81 -4.71 8.06
C GLN A 295 -4.50 -3.38 8.37
N TYR A 296 -5.81 -3.44 8.60
CA TYR A 296 -6.61 -2.31 9.08
C TYR A 296 -6.76 -2.34 10.61
N SER A 297 -7.47 -1.35 11.15
CA SER A 297 -7.73 -1.24 12.60
C SER A 297 -8.21 -2.56 13.21
N GLY A 298 -7.66 -2.90 14.36
CA GLY A 298 -7.86 -4.20 15.01
C GLY A 298 -6.80 -5.23 14.66
N GLY A 299 -6.00 -5.01 13.61
CA GLY A 299 -4.89 -5.87 13.22
C GLY A 299 -3.83 -5.99 14.34
N ILE A 300 -3.33 -7.19 14.56
CA ILE A 300 -2.28 -7.49 15.54
C ILE A 300 -0.96 -7.77 14.81
N GLY A 301 -1.06 -8.40 13.65
CA GLY A 301 0.07 -8.79 12.82
C GLY A 301 -0.26 -10.01 11.97
N ALA A 302 0.73 -10.45 11.19
CA ALA A 302 0.64 -11.65 10.39
C ALA A 302 2.00 -12.35 10.28
N ALA A 303 1.99 -13.63 9.90
CA ALA A 303 3.19 -14.41 9.70
C ALA A 303 3.05 -15.38 8.53
N LEU A 304 4.17 -15.57 7.82
CA LEU A 304 4.35 -16.59 6.80
C LEU A 304 5.11 -17.77 7.38
N TYR A 305 4.60 -18.96 7.11
CA TYR A 305 5.20 -20.23 7.54
C TYR A 305 5.50 -21.12 6.35
N GLY A 306 6.62 -21.82 6.40
CA GLY A 306 6.90 -22.93 5.50
C GLY A 306 6.12 -24.19 5.88
N GLU A 307 6.19 -25.21 5.03
CA GLU A 307 5.44 -26.48 5.19
C GLU A 307 5.76 -27.22 6.49
N ASP A 308 7.00 -27.11 6.96
CA ASP A 308 7.47 -27.69 8.24
C ASP A 308 7.11 -26.84 9.46
N GLY A 309 6.37 -25.75 9.30
CA GLY A 309 5.98 -24.82 10.34
C GLY A 309 7.06 -23.80 10.74
N ARG A 310 8.20 -23.76 10.05
CA ARG A 310 9.21 -22.71 10.27
C ARG A 310 8.64 -21.33 9.92
N VAL A 311 8.99 -20.34 10.70
CA VAL A 311 8.64 -18.95 10.40
C VAL A 311 9.56 -18.42 9.29
N LEU A 312 8.96 -18.08 8.14
CA LEU A 312 9.67 -17.44 7.03
C LEU A 312 9.80 -15.93 7.25
N CYS A 313 8.72 -15.30 7.71
CA CYS A 313 8.65 -13.86 7.95
C CYS A 313 7.46 -13.55 8.87
N ALA A 314 7.63 -12.59 9.78
CA ALA A 314 6.55 -12.14 10.64
C ALA A 314 6.54 -10.61 10.76
N SER A 315 5.35 -10.05 10.87
CA SER A 315 5.09 -8.62 10.94
C SER A 315 4.05 -8.33 12.01
N LYS A 316 4.29 -7.29 12.82
CA LYS A 316 3.39 -6.87 13.90
C LYS A 316 2.92 -5.44 13.67
N ALA A 317 1.68 -5.14 14.01
CA ALA A 317 1.13 -3.81 13.95
C ALA A 317 1.75 -2.89 15.00
N ILE A 318 2.11 -1.67 14.58
CA ILE A 318 2.60 -0.59 15.43
C ILE A 318 1.47 0.43 15.53
N TYR A 319 0.89 0.55 16.72
CA TYR A 319 -0.16 1.53 17.01
C TYR A 319 0.43 2.83 17.53
N GLY A 320 -0.14 3.95 17.08
CA GLY A 320 0.11 5.25 17.65
C GLY A 320 -0.44 5.35 19.07
N LYS A 321 0.16 6.25 19.89
CA LYS A 321 -0.15 6.42 21.33
C LYS A 321 -0.53 7.85 21.69
N GLY A 322 -0.32 8.80 20.78
CA GLY A 322 -0.48 10.23 21.00
C GLY A 322 -1.44 10.89 20.02
N LYS A 323 -1.16 12.15 19.71
CA LYS A 323 -1.89 12.96 18.74
C LYS A 323 -0.99 13.47 17.62
N ASP A 324 0.33 13.29 17.76
CA ASP A 324 1.30 13.77 16.80
C ASP A 324 1.19 12.95 15.52
N ILE A 325 1.53 13.57 14.41
CA ILE A 325 1.51 12.95 13.10
C ILE A 325 2.51 11.78 13.07
N GLY A 326 2.04 10.60 12.69
CA GLY A 326 2.78 9.35 12.75
C GLY A 326 2.75 8.66 14.12
N ASP A 327 1.99 9.20 15.10
CA ASP A 327 1.78 8.56 16.42
C ASP A 327 0.31 8.64 16.87
N GLU A 328 -0.62 8.73 15.92
CA GLU A 328 -2.05 8.90 16.19
C GLU A 328 -2.63 7.69 16.92
N ALA A 329 -3.10 7.92 18.15
CA ALA A 329 -3.64 6.88 19.03
C ALA A 329 -4.84 6.16 18.41
N GLY A 330 -4.80 4.82 18.46
CA GLY A 330 -5.84 3.95 17.92
C GLY A 330 -5.67 3.60 16.43
N TYR A 331 -4.73 4.21 15.73
CA TYR A 331 -4.41 3.91 14.35
C TYR A 331 -3.17 3.01 14.25
N ILE A 332 -3.14 2.12 13.28
CA ILE A 332 -1.90 1.46 12.86
C ILE A 332 -1.11 2.52 12.07
N VAL A 333 0.04 2.91 12.60
CA VAL A 333 0.94 3.92 12.02
C VAL A 333 2.16 3.31 11.39
N GLY A 334 2.34 2.00 11.54
CA GLY A 334 3.42 1.22 10.95
C GLY A 334 3.22 -0.28 11.16
N MET A 335 3.98 -1.05 10.40
CA MET A 335 4.16 -2.49 10.58
C MET A 335 5.63 -2.80 10.80
N THR A 336 5.94 -3.74 11.70
CA THR A 336 7.32 -4.22 11.76
C THR A 336 7.64 -4.97 10.48
N THR A 337 8.84 -4.78 9.97
CA THR A 337 9.34 -5.46 8.78
C THR A 337 10.27 -6.58 9.15
N CYS A 338 10.24 -7.67 8.43
CA CYS A 338 11.23 -8.72 8.60
C CYS A 338 12.28 -8.64 7.49
N TYR A 339 13.53 -8.88 7.89
CA TYR A 339 14.70 -9.00 7.02
C TYR A 339 15.41 -10.30 7.40
N PRO A 340 15.01 -11.45 6.83
CA PRO A 340 15.66 -12.71 7.12
C PRO A 340 17.14 -12.65 6.75
N LYS A 341 17.98 -13.31 7.55
CA LYS A 341 19.39 -13.48 7.16
C LYS A 341 19.45 -14.27 5.84
N PRO A 342 20.35 -13.93 4.91
CA PRO A 342 20.49 -14.68 3.67
C PRO A 342 20.56 -16.20 3.92
N GLY A 343 19.74 -16.96 3.19
CA GLY A 343 19.62 -18.40 3.31
C GLY A 343 18.83 -18.94 4.51
N SER A 344 18.34 -18.07 5.43
CA SER A 344 17.59 -18.52 6.61
C SER A 344 16.10 -18.71 6.39
N ALA A 345 15.54 -18.12 5.35
CA ALA A 345 14.12 -18.20 5.00
C ALA A 345 13.95 -18.68 3.54
N LYS A 346 14.43 -19.88 3.29
CA LYS A 346 14.30 -20.54 1.99
C LYS A 346 12.93 -21.12 1.78
N ILE A 347 12.43 -20.98 0.56
CA ILE A 347 11.22 -21.65 0.05
C ILE A 347 11.66 -22.52 -1.12
N VAL A 348 11.18 -23.76 -1.19
CA VAL A 348 11.36 -24.61 -2.36
C VAL A 348 10.16 -24.52 -3.28
N LYS A 349 10.35 -24.82 -4.56
CA LYS A 349 9.25 -24.83 -5.52
C LYS A 349 8.20 -25.87 -5.08
N ASP A 350 6.94 -25.49 -5.23
CA ASP A 350 5.76 -26.29 -4.88
C ASP A 350 5.60 -26.57 -3.36
N GLU A 351 6.45 -25.99 -2.51
CA GLU A 351 6.27 -26.03 -1.06
C GLU A 351 4.96 -25.33 -0.66
N THR A 352 4.27 -25.89 0.31
CA THR A 352 3.08 -25.25 0.90
C THR A 352 3.51 -24.12 1.85
N VAL A 353 3.20 -22.88 1.47
CA VAL A 353 3.40 -21.70 2.32
C VAL A 353 2.08 -21.29 2.94
N THR A 354 2.09 -21.05 4.24
CA THR A 354 0.90 -20.66 5.01
C THR A 354 1.00 -19.22 5.50
N LEU A 355 -0.01 -18.41 5.18
CA LEU A 355 -0.21 -17.09 5.76
C LEU A 355 -1.21 -17.18 6.92
N GLU A 356 -0.83 -16.65 8.08
CA GLU A 356 -1.74 -16.40 9.20
C GLU A 356 -1.87 -14.89 9.43
N SER A 357 -3.11 -14.41 9.56
CA SER A 357 -3.44 -13.03 9.93
C SER A 357 -4.18 -13.00 11.26
N TYR A 358 -3.73 -12.14 12.17
CA TYR A 358 -4.23 -12.05 13.54
C TYR A 358 -4.92 -10.70 13.73
N TYR A 359 -6.17 -10.75 14.19
CA TYR A 359 -6.98 -9.58 14.55
C TYR A 359 -7.50 -9.66 15.97
N SER A 360 -7.67 -8.52 16.61
CA SER A 360 -8.38 -8.44 17.88
C SER A 360 -9.86 -8.74 17.66
N SER A 361 -10.40 -9.69 18.41
CA SER A 361 -11.83 -10.04 18.43
C SER A 361 -12.57 -9.48 19.65
N LYS A 362 -11.98 -8.47 20.33
CA LYS A 362 -12.64 -7.79 21.46
C LYS A 362 -13.88 -7.01 21.04
N LYS A 363 -13.91 -6.55 19.80
CA LYS A 363 -15.06 -5.95 19.11
C LYS A 363 -15.14 -6.50 17.69
N MET A 364 -16.28 -6.30 17.05
CA MET A 364 -16.43 -6.57 15.62
C MET A 364 -15.60 -5.60 14.79
N HIS A 365 -14.98 -6.08 13.71
CA HIS A 365 -14.36 -5.29 12.67
C HIS A 365 -14.89 -5.71 11.31
N THR A 366 -15.16 -4.76 10.43
CA THR A 366 -15.74 -5.01 9.11
C THR A 366 -14.75 -4.67 8.00
N GLY A 367 -14.78 -5.44 6.91
CA GLY A 367 -13.98 -5.19 5.72
C GLY A 367 -12.48 -5.15 5.98
N VAL A 368 -11.96 -6.01 6.86
CA VAL A 368 -10.53 -6.01 7.21
C VAL A 368 -9.68 -6.73 6.17
N LEU A 369 -8.42 -6.32 6.04
CA LEU A 369 -7.42 -6.96 5.18
C LEU A 369 -6.53 -7.92 5.98
N GLY A 370 -6.05 -8.95 5.28
CA GLY A 370 -4.99 -9.82 5.78
C GLY A 370 -4.00 -10.12 4.66
N LEU A 371 -3.21 -9.12 4.26
CA LEU A 371 -2.23 -9.26 3.21
C LEU A 371 -0.82 -9.39 3.79
N PHE A 372 0.02 -10.12 3.07
CA PHE A 372 1.45 -10.17 3.33
C PHE A 372 2.23 -9.88 2.06
N TYR A 373 2.94 -8.76 2.07
CA TYR A 373 3.88 -8.34 1.03
C TYR A 373 5.26 -8.88 1.35
N PHE A 374 5.91 -9.53 0.39
CA PHE A 374 7.27 -10.00 0.57
C PHE A 374 8.05 -10.08 -0.74
N LEU A 375 9.36 -10.00 -0.62
CA LEU A 375 10.30 -10.06 -1.72
C LEU A 375 11.06 -11.37 -1.68
N VAL A 376 11.18 -12.02 -2.85
CA VAL A 376 11.89 -13.29 -3.01
C VAL A 376 12.98 -13.12 -4.07
N ALA A 377 14.21 -13.44 -3.69
CA ALA A 377 15.31 -13.68 -4.63
C ALA A 377 15.22 -15.14 -5.10
N GLU A 378 14.91 -15.34 -6.37
CA GLU A 378 14.78 -16.70 -6.93
C GLU A 378 16.12 -17.40 -6.94
N SER A 379 16.10 -18.70 -6.59
CA SER A 379 17.25 -19.57 -6.76
C SER A 379 17.28 -20.01 -8.24
N SER A 380 18.45 -19.86 -8.88
CA SER A 380 18.71 -20.38 -10.23
C SER A 380 18.65 -21.90 -10.27
#